data_6ed0fbad147cfb690731ce36fd86231f
#
_entry.id   6ed0fbad147cfb690731ce36fd86231f
#
_cell.length_a   1.000
_cell.length_b   1.000
_cell.length_c   1.000
_cell.angle_alpha   90.00
_cell.angle_beta   90.00
_cell.angle_gamma   90.00
#
_symmetry.space_group_name_H-M   'P 1'
#
loop_
_entity.id
_entity.type
_entity.pdbx_description
1 polymer ?
#
loop_
_entity_poly.entity_id
_entity_poly.type
_entity_poly.pdbx_seq_one_letter_code
_entity_poly.pdbx_strand_id
1 'polypeptide(L)'
;MRAIIETVFDIFYLVTVLTLGIRMIRGSKDNTQFRLFGLMAVVLGAGDSFHLVPRALALCTTGLENYAVPLGLGKWITSVTMTVFYVLLYYVWRKRYQIEGQKDLTIAVYALSAVRIVLCMMPQNQWLTNHTPLTWGILRNIPFALLGLLIIVLFYHSAREHKDQ
;
A
#
# COMPACT_ATOMS: atom_id res chain seq x y z
N MET A 1 17.99 4.60 22.20
CA MET A 1 18.41 5.38 21.03
C MET A 1 17.71 4.92 19.74
N ARG A 2 17.77 3.64 19.38
CA ARG A 2 17.13 3.11 18.16
C ARG A 2 15.60 3.38 18.11
N ALA A 3 14.86 3.11 19.20
CA ALA A 3 13.41 3.32 19.27
C ALA A 3 13.00 4.78 19.00
N ILE A 4 13.77 5.75 19.52
CA ILE A 4 13.50 7.17 19.31
C ILE A 4 13.71 7.55 17.84
N ILE A 5 14.79 7.09 17.23
CA ILE A 5 15.09 7.37 15.82
C ILE A 5 14.01 6.79 14.90
N GLU A 6 13.58 5.54 15.14
CA GLU A 6 12.51 4.89 14.39
C GLU A 6 11.20 5.67 14.55
N THR A 7 10.82 6.03 15.78
CA THR A 7 9.58 6.79 16.04
C THR A 7 9.58 8.16 15.36
N VAL A 8 10.69 8.91 15.45
CA VAL A 8 10.82 10.23 14.78
C VAL A 8 10.70 10.08 13.27
N PHE A 9 11.34 9.07 12.69
CA PHE A 9 11.24 8.78 11.26
C PHE A 9 9.81 8.44 10.85
N ASP A 10 9.12 7.56 11.59
CA ASP A 10 7.75 7.16 11.31
C ASP A 10 6.79 8.36 11.35
N ILE A 11 6.91 9.23 12.35
CA ILE A 11 6.10 10.46 12.46
C ILE A 11 6.38 11.40 11.28
N PHE A 12 7.66 11.66 10.99
CA PHE A 12 8.05 12.53 9.88
C PHE A 12 7.51 11.99 8.54
N TYR A 13 7.66 10.69 8.30
CA TYR A 13 7.12 10.02 7.12
C TYR A 13 5.60 10.22 7.00
N LEU A 14 4.83 9.89 8.05
CA LEU A 14 3.37 9.98 8.02
C LEU A 14 2.90 11.43 7.78
N VAL A 15 3.47 12.40 8.51
CA VAL A 15 3.13 13.82 8.35
C VAL A 15 3.43 14.28 6.92
N THR A 16 4.58 13.91 6.39
CA THR A 16 4.99 14.32 5.03
C THR A 16 4.07 13.72 3.98
N VAL A 17 3.84 12.40 4.01
CA VAL A 17 3.03 11.68 3.00
C VAL A 17 1.58 12.17 3.02
N LEU A 18 0.97 12.29 4.21
CA LEU A 18 -0.41 12.76 4.34
C LEU A 18 -0.56 14.24 3.92
N THR A 19 0.37 15.09 4.34
CA THR A 19 0.33 16.52 3.97
C THR A 19 0.47 16.70 2.46
N LEU A 20 1.44 16.03 1.83
CA LEU A 20 1.62 16.08 0.39
C LEU A 20 0.41 15.52 -0.35
N GLY A 21 -0.12 14.37 0.09
CA GLY A 21 -1.30 13.76 -0.51
C GLY A 21 -2.52 14.69 -0.46
N ILE A 22 -2.81 15.29 0.70
CA ILE A 22 -3.93 16.23 0.85
C ILE A 22 -3.71 17.49 0.00
N ARG A 23 -2.49 18.04 -0.03
CA ARG A 23 -2.15 19.19 -0.87
C ARG A 23 -2.34 18.89 -2.35
N MET A 24 -1.92 17.71 -2.80
CA MET A 24 -2.12 17.26 -4.18
C MET A 24 -3.60 17.13 -4.54
N ILE A 25 -4.42 16.54 -3.65
CA ILE A 25 -5.86 16.43 -3.88
C ILE A 25 -6.52 17.81 -3.98
N ARG A 26 -6.20 18.72 -3.03
CA ARG A 26 -6.76 20.08 -3.00
C ARG A 26 -6.29 20.93 -4.17
N GLY A 27 -5.03 20.76 -4.59
CA GLY A 27 -4.43 21.51 -5.70
C GLY A 27 -4.68 20.90 -7.08
N SER A 28 -5.37 19.75 -7.17
CA SER A 28 -5.52 19.01 -8.42
C SER A 28 -6.36 19.74 -9.47
N LYS A 29 -7.25 20.68 -9.05
CA LYS A 29 -8.24 21.32 -9.93
C LYS A 29 -8.87 20.25 -10.84
N ASP A 30 -8.70 20.36 -12.16
CA ASP A 30 -9.22 19.37 -13.13
C ASP A 30 -8.22 18.29 -13.54
N ASN A 31 -7.02 18.27 -12.94
CA ASN A 31 -5.99 17.29 -13.27
C ASN A 31 -6.23 15.98 -12.51
N THR A 32 -6.93 15.03 -13.16
CA THR A 32 -7.26 13.71 -12.62
C THR A 32 -6.01 12.92 -12.22
N GLN A 33 -4.92 13.01 -12.97
CA GLN A 33 -3.68 12.29 -12.66
C GLN A 33 -3.07 12.79 -11.35
N PHE A 34 -3.03 14.10 -11.15
CA PHE A 34 -2.52 14.70 -9.92
C PHE A 34 -3.39 14.35 -8.71
N ARG A 35 -4.71 14.28 -8.91
CA ARG A 35 -5.66 13.82 -7.89
C ARG A 35 -5.44 12.35 -7.52
N LEU A 36 -5.18 11.48 -8.50
CA LEU A 36 -4.90 10.06 -8.24
C LEU A 36 -3.61 9.87 -7.43
N PHE A 37 -2.54 10.59 -7.74
CA PHE A 37 -1.31 10.56 -6.94
C PHE A 37 -1.55 11.02 -5.51
N GLY A 38 -2.31 12.09 -5.31
CA GLY A 38 -2.69 12.55 -3.98
C GLY A 38 -3.50 11.51 -3.21
N LEU A 39 -4.46 10.85 -3.88
CA LEU A 39 -5.25 9.78 -3.28
C LEU A 39 -4.39 8.57 -2.89
N MET A 40 -3.44 8.18 -3.76
CA MET A 40 -2.48 7.12 -3.45
C MET A 40 -1.67 7.43 -2.19
N ALA A 41 -1.14 8.65 -2.08
CA ALA A 41 -0.37 9.08 -0.91
C ALA A 41 -1.22 9.05 0.37
N VAL A 42 -2.47 9.52 0.32
CA VAL A 42 -3.38 9.49 1.47
C VAL A 42 -3.74 8.05 1.86
N VAL A 43 -4.06 7.19 0.90
CA VAL A 43 -4.37 5.77 1.17
C VAL A 43 -3.18 5.05 1.79
N LEU A 44 -1.97 5.30 1.28
CA LEU A 44 -0.74 4.73 1.80
C LEU A 44 -0.48 5.21 3.24
N GLY A 45 -0.41 6.52 3.45
CA GLY A 45 -0.11 7.10 4.75
C GLY A 45 -1.18 6.78 5.81
N ALA A 46 -2.46 6.79 5.44
CA ALA A 46 -3.54 6.39 6.34
C ALA A 46 -3.45 4.90 6.69
N GLY A 47 -3.20 4.03 5.73
CA GLY A 47 -3.01 2.60 5.97
C GLY A 47 -1.82 2.31 6.87
N ASP A 48 -0.68 2.93 6.59
CA ASP A 48 0.54 2.76 7.37
C ASP A 48 0.41 3.30 8.80
N SER A 49 -0.39 4.34 9.03
CA SER A 49 -0.61 4.88 10.36
C SER A 49 -1.16 3.85 11.35
N PHE A 50 -2.01 2.92 10.90
CA PHE A 50 -2.54 1.83 11.74
C PHE A 50 -1.48 0.83 12.21
N HIS A 51 -0.33 0.77 11.52
CA HIS A 51 0.78 -0.07 11.93
C HIS A 51 1.88 0.74 12.62
N LEU A 52 2.24 1.89 12.09
CA LEU A 52 3.37 2.69 12.59
C LEU A 52 3.07 3.35 13.94
N VAL A 53 1.83 3.85 14.16
CA VAL A 53 1.46 4.47 15.44
C VAL A 53 1.50 3.45 16.60
N PRO A 54 0.86 2.27 16.53
CA PRO A 54 1.00 1.25 17.58
C PRO A 54 2.45 0.78 17.76
N ARG A 55 3.24 0.71 16.68
CA ARG A 55 4.65 0.35 16.75
C ARG A 55 5.47 1.38 17.52
N ALA A 56 5.28 2.66 17.22
CA ALA A 56 5.95 3.76 17.93
C ALA A 56 5.58 3.76 19.43
N LEU A 57 4.29 3.58 19.75
CA LEU A 57 3.82 3.47 21.14
C LEU A 57 4.44 2.27 21.85
N ALA A 58 4.48 1.10 21.20
CA ALA A 58 5.07 -0.10 21.77
C ALA A 58 6.57 0.06 22.06
N LEU A 59 7.31 0.69 21.14
CA LEU A 59 8.75 0.95 21.31
C LEU A 59 9.06 1.96 22.42
N CYS A 60 8.14 2.90 22.67
CA CYS A 60 8.31 3.93 23.69
C CYS A 60 7.75 3.53 25.07
N THR A 61 7.02 2.40 25.18
CA THR A 61 6.35 1.99 26.43
C THR A 61 6.79 0.59 26.88
N THR A 62 5.93 -0.42 26.65
CA THR A 62 6.03 -1.76 27.26
C THR A 62 6.65 -2.82 26.35
N GLY A 63 7.07 -2.44 25.14
CA GLY A 63 7.66 -3.33 24.14
C GLY A 63 6.63 -3.92 23.17
N LEU A 64 7.13 -4.45 22.05
CA LEU A 64 6.32 -4.93 20.93
C LEU A 64 5.44 -6.13 21.28
N GLU A 65 5.86 -6.95 22.25
CA GLU A 65 5.15 -8.18 22.64
C GLU A 65 3.77 -7.91 23.23
N ASN A 66 3.63 -6.77 23.95
CA ASN A 66 2.37 -6.36 24.55
C ASN A 66 1.40 -5.69 23.58
N TYR A 67 1.84 -5.42 22.35
CA TYR A 67 1.05 -4.76 21.30
C TYR A 67 0.69 -5.70 20.15
N ALA A 68 0.65 -7.01 20.36
CA ALA A 68 0.36 -8.01 19.31
C ALA A 68 -0.93 -7.68 18.55
N VAL A 69 -2.02 -7.37 19.25
CA VAL A 69 -3.33 -7.08 18.64
C VAL A 69 -3.30 -5.78 17.80
N PRO A 70 -2.90 -4.61 18.34
CA PRO A 70 -2.83 -3.38 17.54
C PRO A 70 -1.87 -3.49 16.34
N LEU A 71 -0.72 -4.12 16.54
CA LEU A 71 0.26 -4.35 15.46
C LEU A 71 -0.27 -5.31 14.39
N GLY A 72 -0.98 -6.34 14.80
CA GLY A 72 -1.60 -7.31 13.89
C GLY A 72 -2.70 -6.68 13.04
N LEU A 73 -3.60 -5.92 13.67
CA LEU A 73 -4.63 -5.13 12.97
C LEU A 73 -4.00 -4.12 12.00
N GLY A 74 -2.96 -3.42 12.44
CA GLY A 74 -2.23 -2.50 11.59
C GLY A 74 -1.65 -3.18 10.35
N LYS A 75 -0.97 -4.32 10.51
CA LYS A 75 -0.42 -5.12 9.39
C LYS A 75 -1.52 -5.58 8.44
N TRP A 76 -2.68 -5.99 8.96
CA TRP A 76 -3.81 -6.38 8.13
C TRP A 76 -4.35 -5.20 7.32
N ILE A 77 -4.62 -4.05 7.96
CA ILE A 77 -5.09 -2.83 7.29
C ILE A 77 -4.08 -2.38 6.22
N THR A 78 -2.79 -2.31 6.57
CA THR A 78 -1.72 -1.95 5.62
C THR A 78 -1.69 -2.93 4.43
N SER A 79 -1.91 -4.22 4.63
CA SER A 79 -1.96 -5.20 3.53
C SER A 79 -3.10 -4.93 2.56
N VAL A 80 -4.27 -4.50 3.06
CA VAL A 80 -5.43 -4.14 2.24
C VAL A 80 -5.19 -2.82 1.52
N THR A 81 -4.74 -1.79 2.24
CA THR A 81 -4.50 -0.45 1.66
C THR A 81 -3.39 -0.46 0.62
N MET A 82 -2.34 -1.27 0.79
CA MET A 82 -1.32 -1.50 -0.22
C MET A 82 -1.88 -2.14 -1.49
N THR A 83 -2.88 -3.02 -1.37
CA THR A 83 -3.55 -3.58 -2.55
C THR A 83 -4.33 -2.48 -3.29
N VAL A 84 -5.07 -1.65 -2.56
CA VAL A 84 -5.79 -0.49 -3.13
C VAL A 84 -4.81 0.48 -3.79
N PHE A 85 -3.66 0.75 -3.16
CA PHE A 85 -2.59 1.57 -3.73
C PHE A 85 -2.15 1.07 -5.12
N TYR A 86 -1.92 -0.24 -5.29
CA TYR A 86 -1.54 -0.79 -6.60
C TYR A 86 -2.66 -0.72 -7.64
N VAL A 87 -3.91 -0.86 -7.23
CA VAL A 87 -5.05 -0.63 -8.14
C VAL A 87 -5.10 0.83 -8.59
N LEU A 88 -4.88 1.79 -7.68
CA LEU A 88 -4.79 3.21 -8.04
C LEU A 88 -3.61 3.49 -8.96
N LEU A 89 -2.44 2.86 -8.72
CA LEU A 89 -1.26 2.99 -9.56
C LEU A 89 -1.51 2.46 -10.98
N TYR A 90 -2.29 1.38 -11.12
CA TYR A 90 -2.76 0.91 -12.41
C TYR A 90 -3.60 1.98 -13.14
N TYR A 91 -4.50 2.68 -12.45
CA TYR A 91 -5.28 3.78 -13.05
C TYR A 91 -4.43 5.00 -13.37
N VAL A 92 -3.39 5.30 -12.57
CA VAL A 92 -2.40 6.33 -12.89
C VAL A 92 -1.70 5.99 -14.21
N TRP A 93 -1.26 4.74 -14.39
CA TRP A 93 -0.66 4.26 -15.63
C TRP A 93 -1.60 4.45 -16.81
N ARG A 94 -2.85 3.98 -16.70
CA ARG A 94 -3.85 4.15 -17.78
C ARG A 94 -4.07 5.62 -18.14
N LYS A 95 -4.15 6.49 -17.14
CA LYS A 95 -4.38 7.92 -17.38
C LYS A 95 -3.16 8.61 -17.99
N ARG A 96 -1.95 8.24 -17.54
CA ARG A 96 -0.70 8.82 -18.06
C ARG A 96 -0.52 8.53 -19.54
N TYR A 97 -0.72 7.29 -19.93
CA TYR A 97 -0.48 6.83 -21.31
C TYR A 97 -1.75 6.78 -22.15
N GLN A 98 -2.87 7.32 -21.66
CA GLN A 98 -4.18 7.38 -22.34
C GLN A 98 -4.63 6.00 -22.86
N ILE A 99 -4.38 4.95 -22.09
CA ILE A 99 -4.72 3.58 -22.43
C ILE A 99 -6.22 3.35 -22.27
N GLU A 100 -6.90 3.08 -23.39
CA GLU A 100 -8.30 2.72 -23.44
C GLU A 100 -8.47 1.23 -23.82
N GLY A 101 -9.63 0.67 -23.47
CA GLY A 101 -9.88 -0.75 -23.71
C GLY A 101 -9.19 -1.64 -22.69
N GLN A 102 -8.47 -2.67 -23.17
CA GLN A 102 -7.69 -3.64 -22.36
C GLN A 102 -8.47 -4.22 -21.17
N LYS A 103 -9.68 -4.74 -21.44
CA LYS A 103 -10.57 -5.30 -20.42
C LYS A 103 -9.92 -6.46 -19.68
N ASP A 104 -9.20 -7.32 -20.40
CA ASP A 104 -8.55 -8.52 -19.85
C ASP A 104 -7.49 -8.15 -18.82
N LEU A 105 -6.70 -7.11 -19.10
CA LEU A 105 -5.71 -6.59 -18.16
C LEU A 105 -6.36 -6.01 -16.90
N THR A 106 -7.46 -5.28 -17.07
CA THR A 106 -8.24 -4.75 -15.94
C THR A 106 -8.81 -5.89 -15.10
N ILE A 107 -9.33 -6.94 -15.71
CA ILE A 107 -9.83 -8.14 -15.02
C ILE A 107 -8.68 -8.81 -14.26
N ALA A 108 -7.49 -8.95 -14.86
CA ALA A 108 -6.33 -9.55 -14.20
C ALA A 108 -5.91 -8.77 -12.95
N VAL A 109 -5.85 -7.44 -13.03
CA VAL A 109 -5.52 -6.57 -11.88
C VAL A 109 -6.54 -6.73 -10.76
N TYR A 110 -7.82 -6.72 -11.06
CA TYR A 110 -8.87 -6.91 -10.06
C TYR A 110 -8.88 -8.33 -9.49
N ALA A 111 -8.67 -9.36 -10.32
CA ALA A 111 -8.60 -10.75 -9.86
C ALA A 111 -7.44 -10.96 -8.88
N LEU A 112 -6.23 -10.49 -9.22
CA LEU A 112 -5.08 -10.56 -8.31
C LEU A 112 -5.31 -9.79 -7.01
N SER A 113 -5.93 -8.61 -7.10
CA SER A 113 -6.28 -7.80 -5.94
C SER A 113 -7.31 -8.49 -5.04
N ALA A 114 -8.36 -9.06 -5.63
CA ALA A 114 -9.40 -9.80 -4.91
C ALA A 114 -8.84 -11.05 -4.23
N VAL A 115 -8.04 -11.86 -4.95
CA VAL A 115 -7.37 -13.04 -4.38
C VAL A 115 -6.50 -12.63 -3.19
N ARG A 116 -5.73 -11.56 -3.31
CA ARG A 116 -4.90 -11.07 -2.20
C ARG A 116 -5.75 -10.66 -0.99
N ILE A 117 -6.80 -9.87 -1.20
CA ILE A 117 -7.69 -9.43 -0.11
C ILE A 117 -8.31 -10.64 0.58
N VAL A 118 -8.84 -11.61 -0.18
CA VAL A 118 -9.40 -12.86 0.38
C VAL A 118 -8.35 -13.59 1.21
N LEU A 119 -7.13 -13.77 0.70
CA LEU A 119 -6.04 -14.40 1.45
C LEU A 119 -5.68 -13.62 2.72
N CYS A 120 -5.70 -12.29 2.71
CA CYS A 120 -5.47 -11.47 3.89
C CYS A 120 -6.60 -11.60 4.94
N MET A 121 -7.83 -11.91 4.52
CA MET A 121 -8.97 -12.10 5.42
C MET A 121 -9.01 -13.49 6.07
N MET A 122 -8.20 -14.44 5.62
CA MET A 122 -8.18 -15.78 6.15
C MET A 122 -7.69 -15.81 7.61
N PRO A 123 -8.42 -16.48 8.53
CA PRO A 123 -8.05 -16.54 9.95
C PRO A 123 -6.71 -17.22 10.21
N GLN A 124 -6.26 -18.07 9.29
CA GLN A 124 -4.96 -18.74 9.34
C GLN A 124 -3.76 -17.79 9.31
N ASN A 125 -3.96 -16.52 8.95
CA ASN A 125 -2.92 -15.49 9.04
C ASN A 125 -2.52 -15.17 10.49
N GLN A 126 -3.39 -15.46 11.47
CA GLN A 126 -3.15 -15.24 12.89
C GLN A 126 -2.64 -13.80 13.17
N TRP A 127 -3.29 -12.81 12.57
CA TRP A 127 -2.88 -11.41 12.66
C TRP A 127 -2.75 -10.88 14.09
N LEU A 128 -3.58 -11.40 15.00
CA LEU A 128 -3.69 -10.89 16.38
C LEU A 128 -2.72 -11.59 17.34
N THR A 129 -1.77 -12.36 16.81
CA THR A 129 -0.78 -13.10 17.61
C THR A 129 0.65 -12.60 17.31
N ASN A 130 1.57 -12.88 18.24
CA ASN A 130 2.99 -12.58 18.05
C ASN A 130 3.67 -13.52 17.04
N HIS A 131 3.04 -14.66 16.72
CA HIS A 131 3.57 -15.68 15.82
C HIS A 131 2.70 -15.79 14.56
N THR A 132 3.02 -15.01 13.54
CA THR A 132 2.35 -15.14 12.23
C THR A 132 2.99 -16.28 11.43
N PRO A 133 2.20 -17.25 10.90
CA PRO A 133 2.74 -18.36 10.13
C PRO A 133 3.44 -17.89 8.85
N LEU A 134 4.69 -18.30 8.65
CA LEU A 134 5.49 -17.91 7.49
C LEU A 134 4.82 -18.32 6.17
N THR A 135 4.24 -19.52 6.13
CA THR A 135 3.56 -20.07 4.93
C THR A 135 2.44 -19.16 4.46
N TRP A 136 1.58 -18.70 5.38
CA TRP A 136 0.50 -17.77 5.06
C TRP A 136 1.03 -16.39 4.69
N GLY A 137 2.14 -15.98 5.30
CA GLY A 137 2.87 -14.78 4.92
C GLY A 137 3.33 -14.81 3.47
N ILE A 138 3.91 -15.92 3.03
CA ILE A 138 4.33 -16.11 1.64
C ILE A 138 3.12 -16.16 0.71
N LEU A 139 2.13 -17.01 1.02
CA LEU A 139 0.97 -17.26 0.17
C LEU A 139 0.20 -15.98 -0.17
N ARG A 140 -0.08 -15.13 0.81
CA ARG A 140 -0.78 -13.84 0.58
C ARG A 140 0.04 -12.82 -0.18
N ASN A 141 1.38 -12.94 -0.17
CA ASN A 141 2.27 -12.02 -0.87
C ASN A 141 2.57 -12.42 -2.32
N ILE A 142 2.27 -13.66 -2.73
CA ILE A 142 2.40 -14.08 -4.15
C ILE A 142 1.55 -13.21 -5.07
N PRO A 143 0.21 -13.08 -4.91
CA PRO A 143 -0.58 -12.24 -5.79
C PRO A 143 -0.19 -10.77 -5.72
N PHE A 144 0.34 -10.30 -4.60
CA PHE A 144 0.87 -8.95 -4.46
C PHE A 144 2.15 -8.74 -5.27
N ALA A 145 3.08 -9.67 -5.22
CA ALA A 145 4.30 -9.62 -6.01
C ALA A 145 3.99 -9.66 -7.51
N LEU A 146 3.05 -10.53 -7.91
CA LEU A 146 2.58 -10.60 -9.30
C LEU A 146 1.93 -9.29 -9.76
N LEU A 147 1.09 -8.68 -8.92
CA LEU A 147 0.45 -7.41 -9.21
C LEU A 147 1.49 -6.29 -9.34
N GLY A 148 2.46 -6.22 -8.43
CA GLY A 148 3.54 -5.25 -8.48
C GLY A 148 4.41 -5.41 -9.72
N LEU A 149 4.81 -6.65 -10.04
CA LEU A 149 5.59 -6.96 -11.24
C LEU A 149 4.83 -6.59 -12.51
N LEU A 150 3.54 -6.92 -12.59
CA LEU A 150 2.67 -6.55 -13.70
C LEU A 150 2.70 -5.04 -13.93
N ILE A 151 2.49 -4.24 -12.88
CA ILE A 151 2.47 -2.78 -12.99
C ILE A 151 3.84 -2.23 -13.40
N ILE A 152 4.95 -2.76 -12.86
CA ILE A 152 6.31 -2.37 -13.27
C ILE A 152 6.52 -2.62 -14.76
N VAL A 153 6.13 -3.80 -15.25
CA VAL A 153 6.25 -4.16 -16.68
C VAL A 153 5.42 -3.22 -17.55
N LEU A 154 4.19 -2.90 -17.12
CA LEU A 154 3.31 -1.97 -17.85
C LEU A 154 3.93 -0.58 -17.98
N PHE A 155 4.44 -0.02 -16.87
CA PHE A 155 5.11 1.28 -16.89
C PHE A 155 6.37 1.25 -17.75
N TYR A 156 7.20 0.22 -17.61
CA TYR A 156 8.43 0.07 -18.38
C TYR A 156 8.16 -0.01 -19.90
N HIS A 157 7.19 -0.84 -20.29
CA HIS A 157 6.82 -1.01 -21.70
C HIS A 157 6.28 0.30 -22.29
N SER A 158 5.34 0.95 -21.59
CA SER A 158 4.74 2.20 -22.04
C SER A 158 5.75 3.36 -22.08
N ALA A 159 6.64 3.45 -21.10
CA ALA A 159 7.70 4.48 -21.10
C ALA A 159 8.63 4.31 -22.29
N ARG A 160 8.98 3.07 -22.63
CA ARG A 160 9.82 2.76 -23.79
C ARG A 160 9.14 3.08 -25.13
N GLU A 161 7.86 2.76 -25.24
CA GLU A 161 7.08 3.05 -26.47
C GLU A 161 6.88 4.55 -26.67
N HIS A 162 6.62 5.31 -25.61
CA HIS A 162 6.40 6.76 -25.68
C HIS A 162 7.71 7.57 -25.59
N LYS A 163 8.87 6.90 -25.54
CA LYS A 163 10.20 7.55 -25.38
C LYS A 163 10.26 8.50 -24.19
N ASP A 164 9.52 8.19 -23.13
CA ASP A 164 9.62 8.88 -21.84
C ASP A 164 11.01 8.62 -21.24
N GLN A 165 11.86 9.66 -21.19
CA GLN A 165 13.17 9.63 -20.54
C GLN A 165 13.08 10.22 -19.14
#